data_a088922c27ef1387f6cec1dd854aeaf2
#
_entry.id   a088922c27ef1387f6cec1dd854aeaf2
#
_cell.length_a   1.000
_cell.length_b   1.000
_cell.length_c   1.000
_cell.angle_alpha   90.00
_cell.angle_beta   90.00
_cell.angle_gamma   90.00
#
_symmetry.space_group_name_H-M   'P 1'
#
loop_
_entity.id
_entity.type
_entity.pdbx_description
1 polymer ?
#
loop_
_entity_poly.entity_id
_entity_poly.type
_entity_poly.pdbx_seq_one_letter_code
_entity_poly.pdbx_strand_id
1 'polypeptide(L)'
;MMDLGSLICGKEKPKCDLCPIQKTCLSFKKQDFIKTKKNTITKTQESFYWFIYQKNNKVMLCKNPDEGIWPNLWVFPKRELFQTKQNINKLPSFKHSLSHKDFHISPRIINIPDDMETDDEKTIWIEKNKIAKLGAPKPVLDIVKKILNQNDKGLL
;
A
#
# COMPACT_ATOMS: atom_id res chain seq x y z
N MET A 1 -8.77 26.93 -2.28
CA MET A 1 -8.10 27.15 -0.97
C MET A 1 -6.82 26.33 -0.81
N MET A 2 -6.74 25.07 -1.26
CA MET A 2 -5.52 24.26 -1.16
C MET A 2 -4.34 24.85 -1.95
N ASP A 3 -4.57 25.37 -3.14
CA ASP A 3 -3.53 25.99 -3.98
C ASP A 3 -2.97 27.26 -3.35
N LEU A 4 -3.80 28.06 -2.70
CA LEU A 4 -3.35 29.22 -1.95
C LEU A 4 -2.39 28.82 -0.82
N GLY A 5 -2.71 27.76 -0.09
CA GLY A 5 -1.89 27.23 1.00
C GLY A 5 -0.56 26.65 0.52
N SER A 6 -0.53 26.04 -0.66
CA SER A 6 0.69 25.41 -1.21
C SER A 6 1.62 26.40 -1.92
N LEU A 7 1.07 27.39 -2.64
CA LEU A 7 1.84 28.28 -3.52
C LEU A 7 2.19 29.62 -2.88
N ILE A 8 1.30 30.17 -2.05
CA ILE A 8 1.38 31.53 -1.53
C ILE A 8 1.51 31.55 0.00
N CYS A 9 0.58 30.91 0.71
CA CYS A 9 0.51 30.91 2.17
C CYS A 9 1.34 29.78 2.77
N GLY A 10 2.62 29.70 2.43
CA GLY A 10 3.54 28.69 2.98
C GLY A 10 3.77 28.85 4.48
N LYS A 11 3.97 27.73 5.17
CA LYS A 11 4.09 27.66 6.63
C LYS A 11 5.21 28.50 7.23
N GLU A 12 6.36 28.57 6.58
CA GLU A 12 7.58 29.23 7.12
C GLU A 12 7.78 30.64 6.56
N LYS A 13 7.47 30.85 5.29
CA LYS A 13 7.64 32.12 4.59
C LYS A 13 6.43 32.38 3.69
N PRO A 14 5.32 32.87 4.24
CA PRO A 14 4.16 33.22 3.43
C PRO A 14 4.45 34.44 2.54
N LYS A 15 4.07 34.32 1.26
CA LYS A 15 4.20 35.42 0.28
C LYS A 15 2.96 36.32 0.36
N CYS A 16 2.81 37.05 1.45
CA CYS A 16 1.62 37.83 1.73
C CYS A 16 1.34 38.91 0.69
N ASP A 17 2.37 39.49 0.09
CA ASP A 17 2.25 40.55 -0.93
C ASP A 17 1.58 40.05 -2.21
N LEU A 18 1.66 38.74 -2.50
CA LEU A 18 1.02 38.10 -3.63
C LEU A 18 -0.35 37.46 -3.26
N CYS A 19 -0.79 37.60 -2.02
CA CYS A 19 -1.98 36.93 -1.54
C CYS A 19 -3.26 37.70 -1.90
N PRO A 20 -4.19 37.11 -2.66
CA PRO A 20 -5.42 37.78 -3.08
C PRO A 20 -6.35 38.12 -1.91
N ILE A 21 -6.21 37.45 -0.77
CA ILE A 21 -7.02 37.68 0.44
C ILE A 21 -6.25 38.45 1.54
N GLN A 22 -5.14 39.07 1.23
CA GLN A 22 -4.27 39.78 2.20
C GLN A 22 -5.05 40.78 3.04
N LYS A 23 -5.90 41.63 2.39
CA LYS A 23 -6.68 42.71 3.04
C LYS A 23 -7.63 42.20 4.13
N THR A 24 -8.16 41.00 3.98
CA THR A 24 -9.11 40.37 4.93
C THR A 24 -8.44 39.37 5.86
N CYS A 25 -7.15 39.09 5.67
CA CYS A 25 -6.44 38.07 6.42
C CYS A 25 -6.12 38.53 7.84
N LEU A 26 -6.69 37.82 8.84
CA LEU A 26 -6.45 38.13 10.26
C LEU A 26 -5.00 37.89 10.68
N SER A 27 -4.36 36.82 10.21
CA SER A 27 -2.95 36.54 10.53
C SER A 27 -2.02 37.62 9.98
N PHE A 28 -2.29 38.16 8.81
CA PHE A 28 -1.54 39.28 8.25
C PHE A 28 -1.72 40.57 9.07
N LYS A 29 -2.95 40.86 9.45
CA LYS A 29 -3.28 42.08 10.28
C LYS A 29 -2.64 41.99 11.66
N LYS A 30 -2.63 40.82 12.29
CA LYS A 30 -2.06 40.62 13.62
C LYS A 30 -0.58 40.33 13.63
N GLN A 31 0.04 40.14 12.45
CA GLN A 31 1.43 39.68 12.29
C GLN A 31 1.72 38.37 13.07
N ASP A 32 0.65 37.60 13.29
CA ASP A 32 0.70 36.34 14.04
C ASP A 32 0.53 35.17 13.08
N PHE A 33 1.66 34.65 12.63
CA PHE A 33 1.73 33.47 11.76
C PHE A 33 1.84 32.22 12.66
N ILE A 34 0.75 31.46 12.75
CA ILE A 34 0.67 30.27 13.57
C ILE A 34 1.77 29.27 13.18
N LYS A 35 2.82 29.22 13.97
CA LYS A 35 3.84 28.18 13.90
C LYS A 35 3.25 26.88 14.48
N THR A 36 2.54 26.12 13.67
CA THR A 36 2.06 24.80 14.12
C THR A 36 3.29 23.95 14.48
N LYS A 37 3.39 23.57 15.77
CA LYS A 37 4.37 22.57 16.21
C LYS A 37 4.17 21.31 15.36
N LYS A 38 5.27 20.77 14.80
CA LYS A 38 5.21 19.44 14.19
C LYS A 38 4.88 18.45 15.29
N ASN A 39 3.64 18.02 15.39
CA ASN A 39 3.31 16.85 16.18
C ASN A 39 3.99 15.67 15.48
N THR A 40 5.08 15.20 16.05
CA THR A 40 5.71 13.94 15.65
C THR A 40 4.75 12.82 16.02
N ILE A 41 3.99 12.35 15.03
CA ILE A 41 3.13 11.19 15.21
C ILE A 41 4.05 10.00 15.39
N THR A 42 4.07 9.41 16.57
CA THR A 42 4.76 8.15 16.81
C THR A 42 4.04 7.07 16.03
N LYS A 43 4.71 6.53 15.00
CA LYS A 43 4.14 5.45 14.19
C LYS A 43 4.22 4.13 14.92
N THR A 44 3.15 3.36 14.90
CA THR A 44 3.16 1.97 15.34
C THR A 44 3.81 1.09 14.27
N GLN A 45 4.55 0.07 14.71
CA GLN A 45 5.17 -0.91 13.80
C GLN A 45 4.39 -2.21 13.84
N GLU A 46 4.17 -2.80 12.68
CA GLU A 46 3.50 -4.09 12.52
C GLU A 46 4.27 -4.92 11.50
N SER A 47 4.52 -6.19 11.83
CA SER A 47 5.22 -7.13 10.93
C SER A 47 4.33 -8.29 10.61
N PHE A 48 4.26 -8.69 9.35
CA PHE A 48 3.48 -9.84 8.92
C PHE A 48 4.03 -10.46 7.64
N TYR A 49 3.61 -11.70 7.38
CA TYR A 49 3.88 -12.40 6.14
C TYR A 49 2.75 -12.18 5.15
N TRP A 50 3.10 -12.13 3.87
CA TRP A 50 2.16 -12.30 2.77
C TRP A 50 2.42 -13.62 2.09
N PHE A 51 1.42 -14.48 2.04
CA PHE A 51 1.45 -15.76 1.36
C PHE A 51 0.92 -15.58 -0.06
N ILE A 52 1.82 -15.67 -1.03
CA ILE A 52 1.54 -15.43 -2.44
C ILE A 52 1.38 -16.78 -3.11
N TYR A 53 0.18 -17.31 -3.08
CA TYR A 53 -0.15 -18.53 -3.77
C TYR A 53 -0.26 -18.27 -5.26
N GLN A 54 0.45 -19.04 -6.06
CA GLN A 54 0.38 -18.95 -7.52
C GLN A 54 0.23 -20.30 -8.16
N LYS A 55 -0.58 -20.35 -9.22
CA LYS A 55 -0.71 -21.47 -10.13
C LYS A 55 -0.79 -20.94 -11.56
N ASN A 56 0.04 -21.49 -12.47
CA ASN A 56 0.15 -20.98 -13.84
C ASN A 56 0.39 -19.44 -13.85
N ASN A 57 -0.44 -18.71 -14.60
CA ASN A 57 -0.38 -17.23 -14.65
C ASN A 57 -1.31 -16.53 -13.65
N LYS A 58 -1.88 -17.26 -12.67
CA LYS A 58 -2.81 -16.72 -11.67
C LYS A 58 -2.15 -16.61 -10.31
N VAL A 59 -2.66 -15.66 -9.52
CA VAL A 59 -2.34 -15.53 -8.10
C VAL A 59 -3.63 -15.44 -7.29
N MET A 60 -3.57 -15.90 -6.05
CA MET A 60 -4.68 -15.81 -5.12
C MET A 60 -4.63 -14.49 -4.37
N LEU A 61 -5.77 -13.82 -4.30
CA LEU A 61 -5.99 -12.67 -3.45
C LEU A 61 -7.18 -12.93 -2.52
N CYS A 62 -7.16 -12.30 -1.35
CA CYS A 62 -8.29 -12.27 -0.43
C CYS A 62 -8.80 -10.83 -0.27
N LYS A 63 -10.10 -10.70 -0.06
CA LYS A 63 -10.71 -9.40 0.20
C LYS A 63 -10.54 -9.05 1.68
N ASN A 64 -9.94 -7.88 1.95
CA ASN A 64 -9.82 -7.38 3.32
C ASN A 64 -11.22 -7.03 3.88
N PRO A 65 -11.40 -7.12 5.20
CA PRO A 65 -12.59 -6.59 5.86
C PRO A 65 -12.81 -5.10 5.53
N ASP A 66 -13.99 -4.60 5.84
CA ASP A 66 -14.35 -3.19 5.69
C ASP A 66 -13.70 -2.27 6.71
N GLU A 67 -13.06 -2.85 7.74
CA GLU A 67 -12.32 -2.12 8.77
C GLU A 67 -10.81 -2.37 8.68
N GLY A 68 -10.04 -1.46 9.27
CA GLY A 68 -8.59 -1.58 9.39
C GLY A 68 -7.83 -0.96 8.22
N ILE A 69 -6.74 -1.62 7.81
CA ILE A 69 -5.87 -1.12 6.76
C ILE A 69 -6.28 -1.70 5.43
N TRP A 70 -6.37 -0.82 4.43
CA TRP A 70 -6.84 -1.19 3.08
C TRP A 70 -8.22 -1.87 3.09
N PRO A 71 -9.23 -1.23 3.70
CA PRO A 71 -10.56 -1.81 3.81
C PRO A 71 -11.13 -2.11 2.43
N ASN A 72 -11.79 -3.25 2.31
CA ASN A 72 -12.41 -3.73 1.07
C ASN A 72 -11.47 -3.89 -0.14
N LEU A 73 -10.14 -3.74 0.03
CA LEU A 73 -9.17 -3.97 -1.04
C LEU A 73 -8.73 -5.43 -1.11
N TRP A 74 -8.29 -5.83 -2.30
CA TRP A 74 -7.76 -7.17 -2.54
C TRP A 74 -6.27 -7.22 -2.17
N VAL A 75 -5.91 -8.12 -1.27
CA VAL A 75 -4.55 -8.29 -0.75
C VAL A 75 -4.12 -9.76 -0.79
N PHE A 76 -2.83 -10.02 -0.59
CA PHE A 76 -2.36 -11.39 -0.36
C PHE A 76 -2.76 -11.88 1.04
N PRO A 77 -3.12 -13.17 1.20
CA PRO A 77 -3.40 -13.77 2.50
C PRO A 77 -2.28 -13.52 3.51
N LYS A 78 -2.65 -13.15 4.75
CA LYS A 78 -1.70 -13.01 5.87
C LYS A 78 -1.55 -14.29 6.69
N ARG A 79 -2.44 -15.26 6.48
CA ARG A 79 -2.40 -16.58 7.09
C ARG A 79 -2.09 -17.64 6.04
N GLU A 80 -1.50 -18.73 6.47
CA GLU A 80 -1.30 -19.89 5.62
C GLU A 80 -2.64 -20.59 5.38
N LEU A 81 -3.03 -20.72 4.11
CA LEU A 81 -4.28 -21.35 3.70
C LEU A 81 -4.09 -22.81 3.28
N PHE A 82 -2.89 -23.14 2.82
CA PHE A 82 -2.56 -24.50 2.38
C PHE A 82 -1.37 -25.02 3.18
N GLN A 83 -1.52 -26.19 3.77
CA GLN A 83 -0.40 -26.91 4.40
C GLN A 83 0.44 -27.58 3.33
N THR A 84 1.29 -26.83 2.68
CA THR A 84 2.20 -27.35 1.65
C THR A 84 3.61 -27.49 2.21
N LYS A 85 4.17 -28.71 2.13
CA LYS A 85 5.60 -28.97 2.38
C LYS A 85 6.50 -28.53 1.20
N GLN A 86 5.94 -27.81 0.23
CA GLN A 86 6.62 -27.41 -1.00
C GLN A 86 7.59 -26.25 -0.76
N ASN A 87 8.53 -26.09 -1.68
CA ASN A 87 9.56 -25.05 -1.63
C ASN A 87 8.92 -23.64 -1.57
N ILE A 88 9.05 -23.00 -0.42
CA ILE A 88 8.63 -21.63 -0.22
C ILE A 88 9.75 -20.72 -0.72
N ASN A 89 9.50 -20.01 -1.80
CA ASN A 89 10.43 -19.00 -2.29
C ASN A 89 10.20 -17.68 -1.55
N LYS A 90 11.21 -17.22 -0.80
CA LYS A 90 11.13 -15.99 0.00
C LYS A 90 11.60 -14.80 -0.85
N LEU A 91 10.74 -13.80 -1.00
CA LEU A 91 11.16 -12.52 -1.55
C LEU A 91 11.77 -11.62 -0.45
N PRO A 92 12.60 -10.64 -0.82
CA PRO A 92 13.11 -9.66 0.13
C PRO A 92 11.99 -8.95 0.87
N SER A 93 12.11 -8.88 2.19
CA SER A 93 11.19 -8.11 3.03
C SER A 93 11.33 -6.62 2.73
N PHE A 94 10.25 -5.88 2.87
CA PHE A 94 10.24 -4.45 2.61
C PHE A 94 9.37 -3.70 3.61
N LYS A 95 9.68 -2.42 3.77
CA LYS A 95 8.92 -1.51 4.61
C LYS A 95 7.90 -0.75 3.76
N HIS A 96 6.65 -0.69 4.25
CA HIS A 96 5.61 0.17 3.71
C HIS A 96 5.08 1.09 4.81
N SER A 97 5.23 2.41 4.59
CA SER A 97 4.88 3.41 5.59
C SER A 97 3.57 4.11 5.24
N LEU A 98 2.67 4.16 6.20
CA LEU A 98 1.48 5.01 6.19
C LEU A 98 1.69 6.21 7.14
N SER A 99 0.71 7.10 7.23
CA SER A 99 0.76 8.27 8.11
C SER A 99 0.97 7.91 9.58
N HIS A 100 0.34 6.84 10.06
CA HIS A 100 0.29 6.42 11.46
C HIS A 100 0.87 5.03 11.73
N LYS A 101 1.22 4.26 10.69
CA LYS A 101 1.77 2.90 10.81
C LYS A 101 2.89 2.63 9.82
N ASP A 102 3.86 1.84 10.28
CA ASP A 102 4.92 1.27 9.46
C ASP A 102 4.76 -0.25 9.42
N PHE A 103 4.71 -0.82 8.22
CA PHE A 103 4.60 -2.25 7.99
C PHE A 103 5.93 -2.83 7.53
N HIS A 104 6.34 -3.91 8.16
CA HIS A 104 7.41 -4.78 7.68
C HIS A 104 6.77 -6.02 7.07
N ILE A 105 6.77 -6.10 5.75
CA ILE A 105 6.09 -7.14 4.99
C ILE A 105 7.12 -8.14 4.46
N SER A 106 6.92 -9.41 4.76
CA SER A 106 7.77 -10.51 4.30
C SER A 106 7.01 -11.42 3.34
N PRO A 107 7.15 -11.22 2.01
CA PRO A 107 6.43 -12.01 1.02
C PRO A 107 7.02 -13.42 0.88
N ARG A 108 6.15 -14.42 0.74
CA ARG A 108 6.47 -15.83 0.51
C ARG A 108 5.68 -16.34 -0.68
N ILE A 109 6.38 -16.74 -1.73
CA ILE A 109 5.76 -17.33 -2.93
C ILE A 109 5.63 -18.83 -2.73
N ILE A 110 4.44 -19.35 -2.99
CA ILE A 110 4.12 -20.77 -2.89
C ILE A 110 3.43 -21.17 -4.20
N ASN A 111 4.08 -22.09 -4.92
CA ASN A 111 3.49 -22.68 -6.11
C ASN A 111 2.55 -23.79 -5.67
N ILE A 112 1.32 -23.78 -6.17
CA ILE A 112 0.31 -24.79 -5.87
C ILE A 112 -0.08 -25.52 -7.15
N PRO A 113 -0.39 -26.83 -7.05
CA PRO A 113 -0.97 -27.61 -8.14
C PRO A 113 -2.28 -26.97 -8.63
N ASP A 114 -2.62 -27.19 -9.90
CA ASP A 114 -3.80 -26.60 -10.52
C ASP A 114 -5.13 -27.15 -9.98
N ASP A 115 -5.12 -28.36 -9.47
CA ASP A 115 -6.25 -29.05 -8.88
C ASP A 115 -6.58 -28.61 -7.45
N MET A 116 -5.69 -27.80 -6.84
CA MET A 116 -5.88 -27.34 -5.48
C MET A 116 -6.75 -26.08 -5.47
N GLU A 117 -7.91 -26.16 -4.86
CA GLU A 117 -8.85 -25.06 -4.68
C GLU A 117 -9.00 -24.70 -3.20
N THR A 118 -9.60 -23.57 -2.92
CA THR A 118 -9.92 -23.13 -1.56
C THR A 118 -11.40 -22.90 -1.43
N ASP A 119 -11.96 -23.31 -0.30
CA ASP A 119 -13.37 -23.11 0.04
C ASP A 119 -13.63 -21.74 0.68
N ASP A 120 -12.61 -20.87 0.77
CA ASP A 120 -12.75 -19.53 1.36
C ASP A 120 -13.41 -18.57 0.36
N GLU A 121 -14.71 -18.32 0.55
CA GLU A 121 -15.53 -17.42 -0.29
C GLU A 121 -14.94 -15.99 -0.45
N LYS A 122 -14.04 -15.60 0.46
CA LYS A 122 -13.38 -14.29 0.40
C LYS A 122 -12.11 -14.28 -0.46
N THR A 123 -11.79 -15.39 -1.10
CA THR A 123 -10.61 -15.51 -1.97
C THR A 123 -10.99 -15.61 -3.43
N ILE A 124 -10.10 -15.11 -4.29
CA ILE A 124 -10.23 -15.25 -5.75
C ILE A 124 -8.90 -15.63 -6.38
N TRP A 125 -8.93 -16.40 -7.44
CA TRP A 125 -7.84 -16.62 -8.36
C TRP A 125 -7.92 -15.65 -9.52
N ILE A 126 -6.91 -14.80 -9.70
CA ILE A 126 -6.89 -13.79 -10.75
C ILE A 126 -5.60 -13.87 -11.57
N GLU A 127 -5.70 -13.64 -12.85
CA GLU A 127 -4.55 -13.50 -13.73
C GLU A 127 -3.69 -12.29 -13.31
N LYS A 128 -2.37 -12.47 -13.30
CA LYS A 128 -1.41 -11.45 -12.83
C LYS A 128 -1.56 -10.12 -13.58
N ASN A 129 -1.89 -10.15 -14.87
CA ASN A 129 -2.09 -8.96 -15.72
C ASN A 129 -3.41 -8.22 -15.44
N LYS A 130 -4.40 -8.88 -14.83
CA LYS A 130 -5.72 -8.29 -14.53
C LYS A 130 -5.80 -7.64 -13.15
N ILE A 131 -4.80 -7.84 -12.28
CA ILE A 131 -4.81 -7.31 -10.91
C ILE A 131 -4.90 -5.79 -10.86
N ALA A 132 -4.30 -5.10 -11.83
CA ALA A 132 -4.37 -3.63 -11.90
C ALA A 132 -5.80 -3.08 -12.07
N LYS A 133 -6.74 -3.90 -12.52
CA LYS A 133 -8.16 -3.55 -12.66
C LYS A 133 -8.97 -3.78 -11.38
N LEU A 134 -8.38 -4.46 -10.40
CA LEU A 134 -8.98 -4.65 -9.07
C LEU A 134 -8.53 -3.53 -8.13
N GLY A 135 -9.37 -3.22 -7.15
CA GLY A 135 -8.98 -2.36 -6.06
C GLY A 135 -7.94 -3.06 -5.17
N ALA A 136 -6.67 -2.96 -5.52
CA ALA A 136 -5.56 -3.51 -4.76
C ALA A 136 -4.58 -2.39 -4.33
N PRO A 137 -4.00 -2.47 -3.12
CA PRO A 137 -3.06 -1.46 -2.65
C PRO A 137 -1.74 -1.54 -3.42
N LYS A 138 -1.04 -0.39 -3.53
CA LYS A 138 0.23 -0.29 -4.28
C LYS A 138 1.25 -1.40 -3.97
N PRO A 139 1.50 -1.78 -2.70
CA PRO A 139 2.46 -2.86 -2.41
C PRO A 139 2.10 -4.21 -3.04
N VAL A 140 0.82 -4.54 -3.19
CA VAL A 140 0.37 -5.75 -3.89
C VAL A 140 0.71 -5.65 -5.37
N LEU A 141 0.40 -4.52 -6.00
CA LEU A 141 0.70 -4.28 -7.42
C LEU A 141 2.21 -4.33 -7.71
N ASP A 142 3.02 -3.76 -6.82
CA ASP A 142 4.49 -3.73 -6.95
C ASP A 142 5.09 -5.15 -6.87
N ILE A 143 4.56 -6.01 -5.99
CA ILE A 143 4.99 -7.41 -5.89
C ILE A 143 4.62 -8.17 -7.15
N VAL A 144 3.39 -8.04 -7.64
CA VAL A 144 2.95 -8.73 -8.85
C VAL A 144 3.79 -8.35 -10.06
N LYS A 145 4.14 -7.08 -10.22
CA LYS A 145 5.07 -6.62 -11.27
C LYS A 145 6.45 -7.29 -11.14
N LYS A 146 6.97 -7.44 -9.92
CA LYS A 146 8.25 -8.12 -9.69
C LYS A 146 8.18 -9.59 -10.10
N ILE A 147 7.08 -10.28 -9.77
CA ILE A 147 6.88 -11.69 -10.12
C ILE A 147 6.77 -11.87 -11.65
N LEU A 148 6.08 -10.97 -12.35
CA LEU A 148 5.97 -10.99 -13.81
C LEU A 148 7.35 -10.82 -14.45
N ASN A 149 8.12 -9.83 -14.02
CA ASN A 149 9.46 -9.55 -14.56
C ASN A 149 10.48 -10.67 -14.28
N GLN A 150 10.28 -11.49 -13.24
CA GLN A 150 11.14 -12.64 -12.96
C GLN A 150 10.85 -13.82 -13.88
N ASN A 151 9.58 -14.01 -14.27
CA ASN A 151 9.20 -15.07 -15.21
C ASN A 151 9.74 -14.80 -16.63
N ASP A 152 9.83 -13.52 -17.04
CA ASP A 152 10.38 -13.14 -18.35
C ASP A 152 11.91 -13.34 -18.43
N LYS A 153 12.61 -13.32 -17.31
CA LYS A 153 14.07 -13.55 -17.25
C LYS A 153 14.49 -15.02 -17.17
N GLY A 154 13.55 -15.92 -16.93
CA GLY A 154 13.78 -17.36 -16.86
C GLY A 154 13.60 -18.11 -18.20
N LEU A 155 13.38 -17.40 -19.29
CA LEU A 155 13.15 -17.94 -20.65
C LEU A 155 14.29 -17.61 -21.63
N LEU A 156 15.51 -17.30 -21.13
CA LEU A 156 16.73 -17.14 -21.94
C LEU A 156 17.78 -18.18 -21.53
#